data_eede2d921df07d43a72762220374ea89
#
_entry.id   eede2d921df07d43a72762220374ea89
#
_cell.length_a   1.000
_cell.length_b   1.000
_cell.length_c   1.000
_cell.angle_alpha   90.00
_cell.angle_beta   90.00
_cell.angle_gamma   90.00
#
_symmetry.space_group_name_H-M   'P 1'
#
loop_
_entity.id
_entity.type
_entity.pdbx_description
1 polymer ?
#
loop_
_entity_poly.entity_id
_entity_poly.type
_entity_poly.pdbx_seq_one_letter_code
_entity_poly.pdbx_strand_id
1 'polypeptide(L)'
;MNTRESTSGRSYKDILVQAVHSLADSTGLQAAIEAIEPKQRPGADAIVNLGDENKRWRFYVEVKPQLTSHTLGPAIAAVSQIKKEHRSAALVSAYVNPSQADKLRQLGIEFFDTAGNASFQQKGLHVFIIGRKPRAAKSLGRPARAFNPTGSRLVFTLLCQPGLENKSYREMAKEAGISLGAVN
;
A
#
# COMPACT_ATOMS: atom_id res chain seq x y z
N MET A 1 11.05 23.33 -2.87
CA MET A 1 9.91 23.11 -3.77
C MET A 1 10.17 21.78 -4.46
N ASN A 2 9.70 20.70 -3.87
CA ASN A 2 9.96 19.36 -4.37
C ASN A 2 8.62 18.63 -4.43
N THR A 3 7.95 18.77 -5.55
CA THR A 3 6.70 18.09 -5.92
C THR A 3 7.06 16.62 -6.19
N ARG A 4 6.80 15.75 -5.22
CA ARG A 4 6.80 14.28 -5.47
C ARG A 4 5.49 13.92 -6.16
N GLU A 5 5.36 14.24 -7.43
CA GLU A 5 4.39 13.62 -8.31
C GLU A 5 4.88 12.22 -8.63
N SER A 6 4.23 11.23 -8.08
CA SER A 6 4.47 9.83 -8.36
C SER A 6 3.45 9.29 -9.35
N THR A 7 3.96 8.80 -10.41
CA THR A 7 3.34 7.95 -11.43
C THR A 7 2.59 6.77 -10.80
N SER A 8 1.28 6.62 -11.14
CA SER A 8 0.50 5.38 -11.06
C SER A 8 0.48 4.63 -9.71
N GLY A 9 -0.10 5.28 -8.69
CA GLY A 9 -0.43 4.64 -7.42
C GLY A 9 -1.41 5.54 -6.68
N ARG A 10 -2.33 4.96 -5.89
CA ARG A 10 -3.20 5.73 -4.99
C ARG A 10 -2.34 6.72 -4.21
N SER A 11 -2.76 7.98 -4.18
CA SER A 11 -2.10 9.01 -3.37
C SER A 11 -1.96 8.51 -1.93
N TYR A 12 -0.89 8.87 -1.23
CA TYR A 12 -0.75 8.50 0.20
C TYR A 12 -1.94 9.00 1.03
N LYS A 13 -2.57 10.11 0.63
CA LYS A 13 -3.78 10.65 1.24
C LYS A 13 -4.98 9.71 1.06
N ASP A 14 -5.15 9.11 -0.12
CA ASP A 14 -6.22 8.15 -0.38
C ASP A 14 -6.04 6.89 0.47
N ILE A 15 -4.79 6.42 0.62
CA ILE A 15 -4.47 5.28 1.47
C ILE A 15 -4.80 5.58 2.93
N LEU A 16 -4.43 6.77 3.43
CA LEU A 16 -4.72 7.18 4.79
C LEU A 16 -6.22 7.25 5.05
N VAL A 17 -6.97 7.91 4.17
CA VAL A 17 -8.44 8.03 4.29
C VAL A 17 -9.09 6.64 4.29
N GLN A 18 -8.71 5.79 3.34
CA GLN A 18 -9.27 4.44 3.26
C GLN A 18 -8.89 3.59 4.48
N ALA A 19 -7.66 3.68 4.97
CA ALA A 19 -7.22 2.94 6.14
C ALA A 19 -7.97 3.37 7.40
N VAL A 20 -8.21 4.67 7.59
CA VAL A 20 -9.00 5.20 8.72
C VAL A 20 -10.45 4.71 8.67
N HIS A 21 -11.10 4.72 7.50
CA HIS A 21 -12.44 4.14 7.33
C HIS A 21 -12.45 2.64 7.66
N SER A 22 -11.50 1.89 7.10
CA SER A 22 -11.40 0.45 7.35
C SER A 22 -11.10 0.12 8.81
N LEU A 23 -10.35 0.98 9.50
CA LEU A 23 -10.09 0.85 10.93
C LEU A 23 -11.38 1.04 11.74
N ALA A 24 -12.16 2.08 11.46
CA ALA A 24 -13.45 2.32 12.11
C ALA A 24 -14.41 1.14 11.90
N ASP A 25 -14.56 0.68 10.64
CA ASP A 25 -15.42 -0.47 10.29
C ASP A 25 -14.97 -1.76 10.99
N SER A 26 -13.68 -1.93 11.18
CA SER A 26 -13.11 -3.16 11.74
C SER A 26 -13.20 -3.24 13.26
N THR A 27 -13.12 -2.09 13.93
CA THR A 27 -13.03 -2.00 15.38
C THR A 27 -14.33 -1.55 16.04
N GLY A 28 -15.22 -0.92 15.29
CA GLY A 28 -16.39 -0.22 15.82
C GLY A 28 -16.04 1.06 16.57
N LEU A 29 -14.78 1.48 16.61
CA LEU A 29 -14.34 2.73 17.21
C LEU A 29 -14.46 3.89 16.22
N GLN A 30 -14.65 5.09 16.75
CA GLN A 30 -14.56 6.30 15.94
C GLN A 30 -13.10 6.52 15.55
N ALA A 31 -12.82 6.65 14.25
CA ALA A 31 -11.52 6.97 13.73
C ALA A 31 -11.60 8.20 12.83
N ALA A 32 -10.74 9.19 13.06
CA ALA A 32 -10.75 10.45 12.33
C ALA A 32 -9.34 10.98 12.08
N ILE A 33 -9.13 11.57 10.91
CA ILE A 33 -7.90 12.30 10.60
C ILE A 33 -8.03 13.71 11.21
N GLU A 34 -7.12 14.06 12.12
CA GLU A 34 -7.07 15.39 12.72
C GLU A 34 -6.29 16.38 11.85
N ALA A 35 -5.17 15.93 11.30
CA ALA A 35 -4.30 16.75 10.45
C ALA A 35 -3.53 15.89 9.44
N ILE A 36 -3.26 16.44 8.27
CA ILE A 36 -2.34 15.89 7.26
C ILE A 36 -1.18 16.86 7.13
N GLU A 37 0.08 16.34 7.08
CA GLU A 37 1.32 17.13 7.04
C GLU A 37 1.33 18.24 8.12
N PRO A 38 1.31 17.86 9.41
CA PRO A 38 1.20 18.84 10.46
C PRO A 38 2.44 19.74 10.51
N LYS A 39 2.29 21.01 10.12
CA LYS A 39 3.38 22.01 10.00
C LYS A 39 4.19 22.20 11.28
N GLN A 40 3.57 21.98 12.43
CA GLN A 40 4.18 22.19 13.74
C GLN A 40 4.92 20.94 14.26
N ARG A 41 4.93 19.83 13.52
CA ARG A 41 5.48 18.55 13.96
C ARG A 41 6.12 17.80 12.80
N PRO A 42 7.32 18.21 12.38
CA PRO A 42 8.06 17.52 11.33
C PRO A 42 8.31 16.07 11.73
N GLY A 43 8.10 15.15 10.78
CA GLY A 43 8.38 13.72 10.96
C GLY A 43 7.17 12.81 10.90
N ALA A 44 5.94 13.31 11.08
CA ALA A 44 4.73 12.52 10.86
C ALA A 44 3.96 13.00 9.62
N ASP A 45 3.43 12.08 8.84
CA ASP A 45 2.62 12.40 7.65
C ASP A 45 1.20 12.85 8.03
N ALA A 46 0.68 12.37 9.15
CA ALA A 46 -0.65 12.79 9.63
C ALA A 46 -0.82 12.53 11.13
N ILE A 47 -1.94 13.05 11.68
CA ILE A 47 -2.42 12.77 13.03
C ILE A 47 -3.79 12.12 12.90
N VAL A 48 -3.96 10.96 13.56
CA VAL A 48 -5.20 10.19 13.58
C VAL A 48 -5.67 10.02 15.03
N ASN A 49 -6.94 10.31 15.27
CA ASN A 49 -7.61 10.04 16.52
C ASN A 49 -8.41 8.74 16.40
N LEU A 50 -8.30 7.89 17.41
CA LEU A 50 -9.08 6.67 17.55
C LEU A 50 -9.74 6.69 18.92
N GLY A 51 -11.01 6.33 19.05
CA GLY A 51 -11.65 6.36 20.35
C GLY A 51 -13.12 6.00 20.35
N ASP A 52 -13.73 6.25 21.50
CA ASP A 52 -15.16 6.15 21.75
C ASP A 52 -15.67 7.45 22.38
N GLU A 53 -16.89 7.44 22.91
CA GLU A 53 -17.50 8.61 23.57
C GLU A 53 -16.75 9.07 24.82
N ASN A 54 -16.02 8.15 25.49
CA ASN A 54 -15.41 8.39 26.81
C ASN A 54 -13.90 8.60 26.70
N LYS A 55 -13.25 8.09 25.67
CA LYS A 55 -11.80 8.09 25.57
C LYS A 55 -11.32 8.20 24.13
N ARG A 56 -10.27 9.02 23.95
CA ARG A 56 -9.59 9.20 22.66
C ARG A 56 -8.10 8.97 22.80
N TRP A 57 -7.56 8.28 21.80
CA TRP A 57 -6.12 8.07 21.63
C TRP A 57 -5.67 8.78 20.36
N ARG A 58 -4.60 9.52 20.45
CA ARG A 58 -4.05 10.32 19.35
C ARG A 58 -2.76 9.67 18.87
N PHE A 59 -2.70 9.35 17.59
CA PHE A 59 -1.55 8.71 16.95
C PHE A 59 -0.94 9.62 15.89
N TYR A 60 0.38 9.75 15.96
CA TYR A 60 1.18 10.34 14.89
C TYR A 60 1.52 9.24 13.90
N VAL A 61 1.18 9.40 12.63
CA VAL A 61 1.28 8.31 11.69
C VAL A 61 2.28 8.59 10.57
N GLU A 62 3.02 7.55 10.21
CA GLU A 62 3.83 7.45 9.02
C GLU A 62 3.07 6.63 7.98
N VAL A 63 2.94 7.14 6.76
CA VAL A 63 2.23 6.48 5.68
C VAL A 63 3.21 5.89 4.66
N LYS A 64 3.20 4.58 4.52
CA LYS A 64 3.97 3.87 3.49
C LYS A 64 3.02 3.14 2.55
N PRO A 65 2.86 3.62 1.30
CA PRO A 65 1.92 3.01 0.36
C PRO A 65 2.11 1.51 0.18
N GLN A 66 3.35 1.04 0.17
CA GLN A 66 3.67 -0.38 0.08
C GLN A 66 4.75 -0.78 1.07
N LEU A 67 4.52 -1.89 1.76
CA LEU A 67 5.52 -2.54 2.60
C LEU A 67 6.14 -3.71 1.83
N THR A 68 7.40 -3.53 1.47
CA THR A 68 8.25 -4.54 0.84
C THR A 68 9.39 -4.90 1.80
N SER A 69 10.21 -5.90 1.47
CA SER A 69 11.44 -6.20 2.21
C SER A 69 12.37 -4.99 2.34
N HIS A 70 12.39 -4.11 1.33
CA HIS A 70 13.25 -2.92 1.30
C HIS A 70 12.65 -1.72 2.05
N THR A 71 11.33 -1.56 2.09
CA THR A 71 10.66 -0.40 2.70
C THR A 71 10.26 -0.61 4.15
N LEU A 72 10.16 -1.87 4.61
CA LEU A 72 9.72 -2.19 5.97
C LEU A 72 10.70 -1.69 7.04
N GLY A 73 12.02 -1.89 6.85
CA GLY A 73 13.04 -1.40 7.79
C GLY A 73 13.01 0.12 7.95
N PRO A 74 13.10 0.90 6.88
CA PRO A 74 12.95 2.36 6.92
C PRO A 74 11.63 2.82 7.56
N ALA A 75 10.50 2.15 7.29
CA ALA A 75 9.21 2.48 7.90
C ALA A 75 9.22 2.29 9.43
N ILE A 76 9.78 1.16 9.90
CA ILE A 76 9.96 0.89 11.34
C ILE A 76 10.81 1.98 11.99
N ALA A 77 11.93 2.36 11.36
CA ALA A 77 12.81 3.41 11.88
C ALA A 77 12.10 4.76 11.98
N ALA A 78 11.32 5.15 10.97
CA ALA A 78 10.55 6.39 10.96
C ALA A 78 9.50 6.41 12.10
N VAL A 79 8.68 5.35 12.22
CA VAL A 79 7.69 5.26 13.32
C VAL A 79 8.36 5.24 14.68
N SER A 80 9.49 4.55 14.81
CA SER A 80 10.23 4.52 16.07
C SER A 80 10.77 5.90 16.48
N GLN A 81 11.19 6.71 15.50
CA GLN A 81 11.61 8.09 15.75
C GLN A 81 10.42 8.95 16.19
N ILE A 82 9.29 8.88 15.48
CA ILE A 82 8.04 9.58 15.85
C ILE A 82 7.62 9.17 17.28
N LYS A 83 7.72 7.89 17.64
CA LYS A 83 7.34 7.36 18.96
C LYS A 83 8.22 7.91 20.09
N LYS A 84 9.50 8.19 19.84
CA LYS A 84 10.38 8.85 20.84
C LYS A 84 9.91 10.26 21.16
N GLU A 85 9.40 10.98 20.16
CA GLU A 85 8.97 12.38 20.30
C GLU A 85 7.55 12.50 20.84
N HIS A 86 6.64 11.59 20.46
CA HIS A 86 5.20 11.75 20.68
C HIS A 86 4.55 10.62 21.49
N ARG A 87 5.30 9.60 21.94
CA ARG A 87 4.84 8.42 22.69
C ARG A 87 3.88 7.50 21.95
N SER A 88 2.98 8.03 21.10
CA SER A 88 2.01 7.24 20.35
C SER A 88 2.21 7.47 18.86
N ALA A 89 2.68 6.44 18.16
CA ALA A 89 2.92 6.49 16.73
C ALA A 89 2.47 5.19 16.07
N ALA A 90 1.98 5.27 14.83
CA ALA A 90 1.55 4.10 14.08
C ALA A 90 1.98 4.15 12.62
N LEU A 91 2.14 2.98 12.02
CA LEU A 91 2.39 2.80 10.59
C LEU A 91 1.07 2.61 9.85
N VAL A 92 0.90 3.33 8.75
CA VAL A 92 -0.24 3.16 7.83
C VAL A 92 0.26 2.64 6.49
N SER A 93 -0.43 1.66 5.92
CA SER A 93 -0.07 1.12 4.61
C SER A 93 -1.32 0.68 3.83
N ALA A 94 -1.16 0.47 2.53
CA ALA A 94 -2.23 -0.14 1.74
C ALA A 94 -2.52 -1.57 2.19
N TYR A 95 -1.49 -2.32 2.58
CA TYR A 95 -1.65 -3.68 3.11
C TYR A 95 -0.48 -4.11 3.98
N VAL A 96 -0.81 -4.72 5.10
CA VAL A 96 0.15 -5.37 6.02
C VAL A 96 -0.15 -6.88 6.01
N ASN A 97 0.74 -7.66 5.42
CA ASN A 97 0.57 -9.11 5.42
C ASN A 97 0.86 -9.73 6.81
N PRO A 98 0.40 -10.97 7.09
CA PRO A 98 0.56 -11.58 8.41
C PRO A 98 2.02 -11.61 8.92
N SER A 99 2.98 -11.94 8.08
CA SER A 99 4.41 -11.97 8.47
C SER A 99 4.94 -10.58 8.85
N GLN A 100 4.53 -9.54 8.12
CA GLN A 100 4.86 -8.15 8.44
C GLN A 100 4.18 -7.71 9.74
N ALA A 101 2.91 -8.09 9.93
CA ALA A 101 2.16 -7.81 11.14
C ALA A 101 2.83 -8.39 12.39
N ASP A 102 3.27 -9.66 12.32
CA ASP A 102 3.98 -10.32 13.41
C ASP A 102 5.30 -9.61 13.74
N LYS A 103 6.07 -9.24 12.72
CA LYS A 103 7.33 -8.49 12.88
C LYS A 103 7.09 -7.12 13.52
N LEU A 104 6.11 -6.37 13.06
CA LEU A 104 5.76 -5.05 13.61
C LEU A 104 5.35 -5.18 15.09
N ARG A 105 4.52 -6.18 15.42
CA ARG A 105 4.12 -6.44 16.81
C ARG A 105 5.29 -6.79 17.72
N GLN A 106 6.18 -7.69 17.29
CA GLN A 106 7.39 -8.05 18.06
C GLN A 106 8.25 -6.84 18.38
N LEU A 107 8.25 -5.83 17.50
CA LEU A 107 8.98 -4.57 17.67
C LEU A 107 8.16 -3.48 18.38
N GLY A 108 6.94 -3.79 18.82
CA GLY A 108 6.05 -2.82 19.47
C GLY A 108 5.63 -1.67 18.57
N ILE A 109 5.59 -1.90 17.24
CA ILE A 109 5.12 -0.92 16.25
C ILE A 109 3.64 -1.12 16.02
N GLU A 110 2.87 -0.12 16.32
CA GLU A 110 1.43 -0.08 16.04
C GLU A 110 1.18 0.21 14.57
N PHE A 111 0.12 -0.37 14.02
CA PHE A 111 -0.18 -0.22 12.59
C PHE A 111 -1.66 -0.41 12.28
N PHE A 112 -2.08 0.08 11.13
CA PHE A 112 -3.35 -0.24 10.48
C PHE A 112 -3.25 -0.11 8.96
N ASP A 113 -4.18 -0.75 8.22
CA ASP A 113 -4.14 -0.78 6.77
C ASP A 113 -5.53 -0.62 6.11
N THR A 114 -5.55 -0.52 4.78
CA THR A 114 -6.79 -0.33 4.02
C THR A 114 -7.67 -1.58 3.95
N ALA A 115 -7.16 -2.75 4.35
CA ALA A 115 -7.95 -3.98 4.46
C ALA A 115 -8.65 -4.10 5.83
N GLY A 116 -8.30 -3.24 6.79
CA GLY A 116 -8.80 -3.26 8.15
C GLY A 116 -8.00 -4.17 9.08
N ASN A 117 -6.76 -4.55 8.70
CA ASN A 117 -5.82 -5.10 9.66
C ASN A 117 -5.32 -3.97 10.57
N ALA A 118 -5.20 -4.25 11.86
CA ALA A 118 -4.75 -3.27 12.83
C ALA A 118 -4.14 -3.93 14.07
N SER A 119 -3.17 -3.27 14.66
CA SER A 119 -2.61 -3.66 15.96
C SER A 119 -2.30 -2.41 16.77
N PHE A 120 -2.99 -2.26 17.90
CA PHE A 120 -2.77 -1.20 18.87
C PHE A 120 -2.67 -1.79 20.27
N GLN A 121 -1.71 -1.31 21.03
CA GLN A 121 -1.51 -1.72 22.42
C GLN A 121 -1.16 -0.50 23.29
N GLN A 122 -2.20 0.19 23.75
CA GLN A 122 -2.11 1.35 24.62
C GLN A 122 -2.91 1.11 25.90
N LYS A 123 -2.68 1.91 26.95
CA LYS A 123 -3.47 1.81 28.20
C LYS A 123 -4.96 2.00 27.89
N GLY A 124 -5.72 0.91 28.00
CA GLY A 124 -7.17 0.88 27.74
C GLY A 124 -7.55 0.82 26.25
N LEU A 125 -6.61 0.56 25.35
CA LEU A 125 -6.85 0.24 23.95
C LEU A 125 -6.06 -1.02 23.60
N HIS A 126 -6.77 -2.09 23.28
CA HIS A 126 -6.16 -3.31 22.75
C HIS A 126 -6.91 -3.75 21.50
N VAL A 127 -6.28 -3.61 20.35
CA VAL A 127 -6.80 -4.03 19.05
C VAL A 127 -5.81 -4.97 18.41
N PHE A 128 -6.29 -6.10 17.92
CA PHE A 128 -5.49 -7.05 17.18
C PHE A 128 -6.32 -7.75 16.10
N ILE A 129 -6.21 -7.28 14.87
CA ILE A 129 -6.93 -7.77 13.70
C ILE A 129 -5.90 -8.00 12.60
N ILE A 130 -5.72 -9.24 12.16
CA ILE A 130 -4.82 -9.58 11.06
C ILE A 130 -5.47 -10.63 10.14
N GLY A 131 -4.90 -10.77 8.93
CA GLY A 131 -5.34 -11.77 7.95
C GLY A 131 -6.47 -11.31 7.05
N ARG A 132 -6.98 -10.09 7.21
CA ARG A 132 -7.91 -9.50 6.24
C ARG A 132 -7.15 -9.20 4.96
N LYS A 133 -7.70 -9.65 3.83
CA LYS A 133 -7.13 -9.39 2.51
C LYS A 133 -7.69 -8.08 1.96
N PRO A 134 -6.89 -7.29 1.22
CA PRO A 134 -7.42 -6.15 0.50
C PRO A 134 -8.63 -6.60 -0.32
N ARG A 135 -9.74 -5.88 -0.24
CA ARG A 135 -10.77 -6.04 -1.26
C ARG A 135 -10.04 -5.86 -2.58
N ALA A 136 -10.05 -6.92 -3.41
CA ALA A 136 -9.49 -6.82 -4.74
C ALA A 136 -10.05 -5.53 -5.32
N ALA A 137 -9.21 -4.50 -5.48
CA ALA A 137 -9.54 -3.45 -6.41
C ALA A 137 -9.97 -4.25 -7.62
N LYS A 138 -11.20 -4.02 -8.14
CA LYS A 138 -11.59 -4.57 -9.45
C LYS A 138 -10.35 -4.37 -10.27
N SER A 139 -9.59 -5.42 -10.49
CA SER A 139 -8.36 -5.33 -11.25
C SER A 139 -8.85 -4.76 -12.58
N LEU A 140 -8.51 -3.52 -12.84
CA LEU A 140 -8.35 -3.11 -14.23
C LEU A 140 -7.44 -4.21 -14.74
N GLY A 141 -8.04 -5.14 -15.50
CA GLY A 141 -7.51 -6.47 -15.74
C GLY A 141 -5.99 -6.45 -15.87
N ARG A 142 -5.32 -7.52 -15.45
CA ARG A 142 -3.85 -7.64 -15.61
C ARG A 142 -3.46 -6.85 -16.84
N PRO A 143 -2.48 -5.91 -16.78
CA PRO A 143 -2.12 -5.11 -17.95
C PRO A 143 -2.07 -6.06 -19.12
N ALA A 144 -2.86 -5.76 -20.16
CA ALA A 144 -3.09 -6.69 -21.26
C ALA A 144 -1.73 -7.27 -21.64
N ARG A 145 -1.61 -8.58 -21.83
CA ARG A 145 -0.32 -9.25 -22.09
C ARG A 145 0.52 -8.50 -23.14
N ALA A 146 -0.14 -7.77 -24.03
CA ALA A 146 0.44 -6.87 -25.01
C ALA A 146 1.38 -5.80 -24.42
N PHE A 147 1.18 -5.38 -23.16
CA PHE A 147 1.97 -4.31 -22.50
C PHE A 147 3.04 -4.83 -21.55
N ASN A 148 3.23 -6.14 -21.43
CA ASN A 148 4.43 -6.68 -20.78
C ASN A 148 5.63 -6.64 -21.77
N PRO A 149 6.89 -6.74 -21.32
CA PRO A 149 8.05 -6.65 -22.21
C PRO A 149 8.00 -7.60 -23.43
N THR A 150 7.47 -8.80 -23.25
CA THR A 150 7.35 -9.82 -24.30
C THR A 150 6.19 -9.48 -25.26
N GLY A 151 5.04 -9.09 -24.74
CA GLY A 151 3.90 -8.66 -25.55
C GLY A 151 4.20 -7.39 -26.33
N SER A 152 4.90 -6.42 -25.72
CA SER A 152 5.32 -5.20 -26.43
C SER A 152 6.24 -5.49 -27.62
N ARG A 153 7.13 -6.49 -27.52
CA ARG A 153 7.94 -6.94 -28.65
C ARG A 153 7.07 -7.47 -29.79
N LEU A 154 6.09 -8.30 -29.49
CA LEU A 154 5.15 -8.82 -30.50
C LEU A 154 4.38 -7.69 -31.16
N VAL A 155 3.79 -6.79 -30.38
CA VAL A 155 3.02 -5.65 -30.91
C VAL A 155 3.92 -4.77 -31.80
N PHE A 156 5.14 -4.46 -31.35
CA PHE A 156 6.09 -3.68 -32.14
C PHE A 156 6.43 -4.38 -33.45
N THR A 157 6.71 -5.69 -33.44
CA THR A 157 7.03 -6.47 -34.64
C THR A 157 5.85 -6.48 -35.63
N LEU A 158 4.61 -6.66 -35.14
CA LEU A 158 3.40 -6.61 -35.96
C LEU A 158 3.19 -5.24 -36.61
N LEU A 159 3.50 -4.16 -35.90
CA LEU A 159 3.40 -2.79 -36.42
C LEU A 159 4.49 -2.50 -37.50
N CYS A 160 5.66 -3.09 -37.35
CA CYS A 160 6.80 -2.89 -38.27
C CYS A 160 6.77 -3.80 -39.50
N GLN A 161 6.01 -4.91 -39.47
CA GLN A 161 5.99 -5.91 -40.53
C GLN A 161 4.52 -6.16 -41.00
N PRO A 162 4.01 -5.34 -41.91
CA PRO A 162 2.65 -5.54 -42.46
C PRO A 162 2.50 -6.94 -43.07
N GLY A 163 1.40 -7.61 -42.75
CA GLY A 163 1.12 -8.97 -43.20
C GLY A 163 1.56 -10.07 -42.24
N LEU A 164 2.37 -9.75 -41.21
CA LEU A 164 2.75 -10.71 -40.19
C LEU A 164 1.55 -11.18 -39.36
N GLU A 165 0.52 -10.34 -39.23
CA GLU A 165 -0.74 -10.65 -38.55
C GLU A 165 -1.52 -11.81 -39.20
N ASN A 166 -1.25 -12.10 -40.47
CA ASN A 166 -1.86 -13.21 -41.23
C ASN A 166 -1.00 -14.49 -41.16
N LYS A 167 0.12 -14.48 -40.49
CA LYS A 167 1.02 -15.63 -40.35
C LYS A 167 0.66 -16.49 -39.15
N SER A 168 1.28 -17.68 -39.09
CA SER A 168 1.09 -18.56 -37.92
C SER A 168 1.71 -17.97 -36.66
N TYR A 169 1.18 -18.32 -35.48
CA TYR A 169 1.74 -17.91 -34.18
C TYR A 169 3.21 -18.31 -34.02
N ARG A 170 3.65 -19.40 -34.66
CA ARG A 170 5.05 -19.84 -34.66
C ARG A 170 5.93 -18.85 -35.43
N GLU A 171 5.47 -18.36 -36.57
CA GLU A 171 6.18 -17.36 -37.36
C GLU A 171 6.20 -16.01 -36.62
N MET A 172 5.07 -15.57 -36.06
CA MET A 172 5.00 -14.36 -35.22
C MET A 172 5.98 -14.43 -34.05
N ALA A 173 6.02 -15.57 -33.34
CA ALA A 173 6.94 -15.78 -32.22
C ALA A 173 8.40 -15.71 -32.65
N LYS A 174 8.74 -16.32 -33.80
CA LYS A 174 10.10 -16.31 -34.36
C LYS A 174 10.54 -14.89 -34.74
N GLU A 175 9.71 -14.15 -35.46
CA GLU A 175 10.01 -12.78 -35.88
C GLU A 175 10.12 -11.81 -34.70
N ALA A 176 9.28 -11.96 -33.68
CA ALA A 176 9.34 -11.15 -32.48
C ALA A 176 10.42 -11.57 -31.47
N GLY A 177 11.15 -12.69 -31.71
CA GLY A 177 12.17 -13.22 -30.79
C GLY A 177 11.62 -13.61 -29.43
N ILE A 178 10.40 -14.22 -29.40
CA ILE A 178 9.69 -14.61 -28.17
C ILE A 178 9.29 -16.09 -28.22
N SER A 179 8.90 -16.65 -27.07
CA SER A 179 8.38 -18.02 -27.04
C SER A 179 6.98 -18.12 -27.64
N LEU A 180 6.64 -19.27 -28.24
CA LEU A 180 5.31 -19.52 -28.81
C LEU A 180 4.19 -19.31 -27.76
N GLY A 181 4.40 -19.74 -26.52
CA GLY A 181 3.43 -19.54 -25.43
C GLY A 181 3.19 -18.08 -25.01
N ALA A 182 4.00 -17.15 -25.50
CA ALA A 182 3.81 -15.73 -25.26
C ALA A 182 2.92 -15.03 -26.30
N VAL A 183 2.68 -15.68 -27.44
CA VAL A 183 1.81 -15.20 -28.52
C VAL A 183 0.34 -15.58 -28.26
N ASN A 184 0.11 -16.61 -27.47
CA ASN A 184 -1.22 -17.17 -27.17
C ASN A 184 -1.86 -16.54 -25.92
#